data_169f8d411a52562fbf33f42ab2d6c16e
#
_entry.id   169f8d411a52562fbf33f42ab2d6c16e
#
_cell.length_a   1.000
_cell.length_b   1.000
_cell.length_c   1.000
_cell.angle_alpha   90.00
_cell.angle_beta   90.00
_cell.angle_gamma   90.00
#
_symmetry.space_group_name_H-M   'P 1'
#
loop_
_entity.id
_entity.type
_entity.pdbx_description
1 polymer ?
#
loop_
_entity_poly.entity_id
_entity_poly.type
_entity_poly.pdbx_seq_one_letter_code
_entity_poly.pdbx_strand_id
1 'polypeptide(L)'
;MSPSHGSVTLDPLDPAPRSGTPEFAALSARERVLLAAMECVGQWGVTKTTMDDVARVAGCGRATVYRLFPDGKPELFRSAAQANIGRVLLQLGEQLRSAETLDALVVSGVHAAATLSAESPALQYLLDHEPHVAAPHLSFHRLEVLLATARAVLSPLARQFVDPVTADRVVELGARVVVTYTFLPDPGIDLCDRATAQRIARRHILEPLARSLDSSRPSTVPSLDQPTT
;
A
#
# COMPACT_ATOMS: atom_id res chain seq x y z
N MET A 1 33.08 -27.34 4.59
CA MET A 1 32.57 -26.51 3.49
C MET A 1 31.10 -26.26 3.78
N SER A 2 30.80 -25.11 4.40
CA SER A 2 29.42 -24.70 4.70
C SER A 2 28.82 -23.99 3.50
N PRO A 3 27.58 -24.29 3.07
CA PRO A 3 26.94 -23.55 2.00
C PRO A 3 26.56 -22.15 2.53
N SER A 4 27.12 -21.11 1.93
CA SER A 4 26.68 -19.73 2.12
C SER A 4 25.20 -19.63 1.70
N HIS A 5 24.35 -19.33 2.68
CA HIS A 5 22.97 -18.94 2.42
C HIS A 5 23.01 -17.55 1.80
N GLY A 6 23.02 -17.48 0.47
CA GLY A 6 22.78 -16.25 -0.25
C GLY A 6 21.33 -15.83 0.01
N SER A 7 21.14 -14.71 0.73
CA SER A 7 19.83 -14.07 0.84
C SER A 7 19.42 -13.65 -0.57
N VAL A 8 18.40 -14.29 -1.13
CA VAL A 8 17.75 -13.83 -2.34
C VAL A 8 17.00 -12.56 -1.98
N THR A 9 17.54 -11.43 -2.38
CA THR A 9 16.83 -10.15 -2.30
C THR A 9 15.85 -10.13 -3.47
N LEU A 10 14.55 -10.27 -3.18
CA LEU A 10 13.51 -10.14 -4.20
C LEU A 10 13.52 -8.69 -4.70
N ASP A 11 13.54 -8.51 -6.03
CA ASP A 11 13.31 -7.20 -6.62
C ASP A 11 11.88 -6.75 -6.25
N PRO A 12 11.70 -5.56 -5.66
CA PRO A 12 10.37 -5.03 -5.34
C PRO A 12 9.45 -4.88 -6.55
N LEU A 13 10.01 -4.85 -7.77
CA LEU A 13 9.27 -4.74 -9.03
C LEU A 13 8.72 -6.09 -9.52
N ASP A 14 9.29 -7.20 -9.04
CA ASP A 14 8.80 -8.51 -9.43
C ASP A 14 7.47 -8.85 -8.74
N PRO A 15 6.55 -9.50 -9.45
CA PRO A 15 5.36 -10.04 -8.83
C PRO A 15 5.75 -11.00 -7.70
N ALA A 16 4.95 -11.03 -6.62
CA ALA A 16 5.23 -11.95 -5.52
C ALA A 16 5.43 -13.37 -6.05
N PRO A 17 6.51 -14.07 -5.63
CA PRO A 17 6.75 -15.43 -6.07
C PRO A 17 5.58 -16.32 -5.67
N ARG A 18 5.09 -17.10 -6.64
CA ARG A 18 3.97 -18.03 -6.45
C ARG A 18 4.48 -19.33 -5.87
N SER A 19 3.61 -20.03 -5.12
CA SER A 19 3.91 -21.37 -4.63
C SER A 19 4.38 -22.30 -5.77
N GLY A 20 5.47 -23.03 -5.52
CA GLY A 20 6.06 -23.94 -6.51
C GLY A 20 7.14 -23.34 -7.43
N THR A 21 7.43 -22.05 -7.35
CA THR A 21 8.56 -21.45 -8.11
C THR A 21 9.89 -21.57 -7.34
N PRO A 22 11.05 -21.54 -8.04
CA PRO A 22 12.35 -21.55 -7.39
C PRO A 22 12.55 -20.36 -6.44
N GLU A 23 12.05 -19.17 -6.79
CA GLU A 23 12.11 -17.96 -5.99
C GLU A 23 11.32 -18.12 -4.70
N PHE A 24 10.14 -18.73 -4.76
CA PHE A 24 9.33 -19.06 -3.58
C PHE A 24 10.07 -20.05 -2.66
N ALA A 25 10.71 -21.07 -3.21
CA ALA A 25 11.47 -22.04 -2.43
C ALA A 25 12.68 -21.44 -1.71
N ALA A 26 13.26 -20.36 -2.25
CA ALA A 26 14.40 -19.65 -1.66
C ALA A 26 14.02 -18.76 -0.47
N LEU A 27 12.71 -18.46 -0.28
CA LEU A 27 12.23 -17.67 0.83
C LEU A 27 12.35 -18.40 2.17
N SER A 28 12.41 -17.64 3.27
CA SER A 28 12.26 -18.19 4.61
C SER A 28 10.91 -18.90 4.78
N ALA A 29 10.83 -19.85 5.71
CA ALA A 29 9.58 -20.55 6.01
C ALA A 29 8.45 -19.58 6.39
N ARG A 30 8.77 -18.48 7.10
CA ARG A 30 7.79 -17.46 7.49
C ARG A 30 7.25 -16.72 6.26
N GLU A 31 8.10 -16.29 5.36
CA GLU A 31 7.70 -15.59 4.13
C GLU A 31 6.84 -16.47 3.24
N ARG A 32 7.24 -17.74 3.05
CA ARG A 32 6.42 -18.70 2.29
C ARG A 32 5.02 -18.86 2.89
N VAL A 33 4.92 -18.99 4.21
CA VAL A 33 3.62 -19.12 4.89
C VAL A 33 2.76 -17.88 4.72
N LEU A 34 3.34 -16.66 4.81
CA LEU A 34 2.60 -15.41 4.62
C LEU A 34 2.09 -15.26 3.17
N LEU A 35 2.91 -15.58 2.18
CA LEU A 35 2.51 -15.55 0.77
C LEU A 35 1.45 -16.61 0.46
N ALA A 36 1.66 -17.84 0.95
CA ALA A 36 0.69 -18.93 0.80
C ALA A 36 -0.67 -18.58 1.43
N ALA A 37 -0.68 -17.89 2.57
CA ALA A 37 -1.91 -17.42 3.19
C ALA A 37 -2.67 -16.45 2.29
N MET A 38 -1.98 -15.51 1.65
CA MET A 38 -2.59 -14.56 0.70
C MET A 38 -3.09 -15.27 -0.57
N GLU A 39 -2.34 -16.26 -1.07
CA GLU A 39 -2.77 -17.09 -2.21
C GLU A 39 -4.05 -17.87 -1.89
N CYS A 40 -4.11 -18.51 -0.71
CA CYS A 40 -5.30 -19.21 -0.24
C CYS A 40 -6.51 -18.28 -0.09
N VAL A 41 -6.31 -17.05 0.42
CA VAL A 41 -7.39 -16.04 0.53
C VAL A 41 -7.92 -15.67 -0.85
N GLY A 42 -7.05 -15.49 -1.84
CA GLY A 42 -7.46 -15.18 -3.21
C GLY A 42 -8.24 -16.32 -3.90
N GLN A 43 -8.08 -17.56 -3.45
CA GLN A 43 -8.79 -18.72 -4.02
C GLN A 43 -10.08 -19.09 -3.26
N TRP A 44 -10.06 -19.02 -1.92
CA TRP A 44 -11.12 -19.59 -1.08
C TRP A 44 -11.66 -18.62 -0.02
N GLY A 45 -11.05 -17.46 0.13
CA GLY A 45 -11.36 -16.52 1.19
C GLY A 45 -10.74 -16.86 2.55
N VAL A 46 -10.86 -15.93 3.49
CA VAL A 46 -10.39 -16.13 4.86
C VAL A 46 -11.20 -17.19 5.58
N THR A 47 -12.52 -17.17 5.43
CA THR A 47 -13.42 -18.08 6.19
C THR A 47 -13.13 -19.54 5.91
N LYS A 48 -12.97 -19.91 4.64
CA LYS A 48 -12.77 -21.31 4.23
C LYS A 48 -11.33 -21.78 4.34
N THR A 49 -10.35 -20.90 4.24
CA THR A 49 -8.93 -21.28 4.33
C THR A 49 -8.59 -21.81 5.72
N THR A 50 -7.92 -22.95 5.78
CA THR A 50 -7.42 -23.56 7.02
C THR A 50 -5.91 -23.41 7.17
N MET A 51 -5.38 -23.62 8.38
CA MET A 51 -3.92 -23.65 8.62
C MET A 51 -3.23 -24.77 7.84
N ASP A 52 -3.95 -25.87 7.58
CA ASP A 52 -3.45 -27.03 6.81
C ASP A 52 -3.34 -26.70 5.31
N ASP A 53 -4.30 -25.94 4.77
CA ASP A 53 -4.23 -25.46 3.39
C ASP A 53 -3.01 -24.56 3.20
N VAL A 54 -2.80 -23.62 4.12
CA VAL A 54 -1.63 -22.74 4.09
C VAL A 54 -0.34 -23.53 4.21
N ALA A 55 -0.25 -24.53 5.10
CA ALA A 55 0.93 -25.39 5.24
C ALA A 55 1.24 -26.12 3.93
N ARG A 56 0.21 -26.67 3.28
CA ARG A 56 0.33 -27.37 2.00
C ARG A 56 0.83 -26.45 0.88
N VAL A 57 0.26 -25.28 0.74
CA VAL A 57 0.66 -24.28 -0.28
C VAL A 57 2.05 -23.73 0.01
N ALA A 58 2.40 -23.48 1.29
CA ALA A 58 3.72 -23.03 1.71
C ALA A 58 4.84 -24.09 1.55
N GLY A 59 4.49 -25.34 1.25
CA GLY A 59 5.45 -26.43 1.18
C GLY A 59 6.12 -26.74 2.53
N CYS A 60 5.37 -26.69 3.64
CA CYS A 60 5.89 -26.97 4.98
C CYS A 60 4.90 -27.81 5.81
N GLY A 61 5.40 -28.34 6.94
CA GLY A 61 4.54 -29.10 7.86
C GLY A 61 3.61 -28.20 8.67
N ARG A 62 2.41 -28.68 9.02
CA ARG A 62 1.44 -28.03 9.91
C ARG A 62 2.09 -27.50 11.21
N ALA A 63 2.94 -28.32 11.85
CA ALA A 63 3.66 -27.95 13.07
C ALA A 63 4.54 -26.68 12.89
N THR A 64 5.10 -26.48 11.68
CA THR A 64 5.88 -25.28 11.36
C THR A 64 4.98 -24.05 11.35
N VAL A 65 3.78 -24.14 10.75
CA VAL A 65 2.84 -23.00 10.70
C VAL A 65 2.38 -22.63 12.12
N TYR A 66 2.01 -23.58 12.96
CA TYR A 66 1.60 -23.31 14.35
C TYR A 66 2.74 -22.79 15.22
N ARG A 67 3.98 -23.21 14.96
CA ARG A 67 5.15 -22.64 15.66
C ARG A 67 5.42 -21.19 15.27
N LEU A 68 5.20 -20.83 14.01
CA LEU A 68 5.41 -19.47 13.49
C LEU A 68 4.27 -18.52 13.87
N PHE A 69 3.06 -19.06 14.06
CA PHE A 69 1.82 -18.32 14.35
C PHE A 69 1.05 -19.04 15.46
N PRO A 70 1.51 -18.95 16.72
CA PRO A 70 0.94 -19.69 17.86
C PRO A 70 -0.49 -19.27 18.18
N ASP A 71 -0.86 -17.99 17.93
CA ASP A 71 -2.24 -17.50 18.10
C ASP A 71 -3.17 -17.95 16.95
N GLY A 72 -2.66 -18.78 16.05
CA GLY A 72 -3.42 -19.45 15.00
C GLY A 72 -3.82 -18.55 13.83
N LYS A 73 -4.97 -18.90 13.25
CA LYS A 73 -5.48 -18.30 12.01
C LYS A 73 -5.62 -16.77 12.05
N PRO A 74 -6.13 -16.13 13.14
CA PRO A 74 -6.24 -14.66 13.20
C PRO A 74 -4.89 -13.95 13.14
N GLU A 75 -3.88 -14.49 13.81
CA GLU A 75 -2.51 -13.96 13.78
C GLU A 75 -1.90 -14.09 12.39
N LEU A 76 -2.01 -15.28 11.79
CA LEU A 76 -1.49 -15.57 10.47
C LEU A 76 -2.03 -14.58 9.42
N PHE A 77 -3.34 -14.43 9.31
CA PHE A 77 -3.93 -13.56 8.28
C PHE A 77 -3.68 -12.08 8.54
N ARG A 78 -3.64 -11.65 9.80
CA ARG A 78 -3.22 -10.29 10.14
C ARG A 78 -1.77 -10.02 9.69
N SER A 79 -0.85 -10.93 10.00
CA SER A 79 0.56 -10.83 9.61
C SER A 79 0.73 -10.88 8.08
N ALA A 80 -0.02 -11.75 7.40
CA ALA A 80 -0.01 -11.87 5.95
C ALA A 80 -0.50 -10.58 5.27
N ALA A 81 -1.60 -10.00 5.75
CA ALA A 81 -2.11 -8.73 5.25
C ALA A 81 -1.11 -7.58 5.44
N GLN A 82 -0.49 -7.48 6.63
CA GLN A 82 0.53 -6.45 6.90
C GLN A 82 1.76 -6.60 6.00
N ALA A 83 2.27 -7.83 5.85
CA ALA A 83 3.42 -8.09 4.97
C ALA A 83 3.09 -7.77 3.50
N ASN A 84 1.88 -8.12 3.04
CA ASN A 84 1.43 -7.82 1.68
C ASN A 84 1.30 -6.30 1.44
N ILE A 85 0.73 -5.55 2.38
CA ILE A 85 0.66 -4.08 2.30
C ILE A 85 2.06 -3.49 2.21
N GLY A 86 2.99 -3.92 3.08
CA GLY A 86 4.37 -3.45 3.04
C GLY A 86 5.04 -3.70 1.68
N ARG A 87 4.87 -4.90 1.13
CA ARG A 87 5.40 -5.26 -0.19
C ARG A 87 4.81 -4.40 -1.31
N VAL A 88 3.50 -4.22 -1.33
CA VAL A 88 2.81 -3.37 -2.32
C VAL A 88 3.29 -1.92 -2.25
N LEU A 89 3.45 -1.38 -1.04
CA LEU A 89 3.96 -0.01 -0.86
C LEU A 89 5.43 0.14 -1.30
N LEU A 90 6.27 -0.86 -1.06
CA LEU A 90 7.65 -0.86 -1.56
C LEU A 90 7.67 -0.91 -3.09
N GLN A 91 6.90 -1.80 -3.71
CA GLN A 91 6.75 -1.89 -5.16
C GLN A 91 6.26 -0.56 -5.75
N LEU A 92 5.26 0.06 -5.13
CA LEU A 92 4.77 1.39 -5.51
C LEU A 92 5.88 2.43 -5.39
N GLY A 93 6.63 2.42 -4.30
CA GLY A 93 7.77 3.33 -4.09
C GLY A 93 8.82 3.22 -5.19
N GLU A 94 9.17 2.01 -5.63
CA GLU A 94 10.10 1.81 -6.75
C GLU A 94 9.56 2.38 -8.06
N GLN A 95 8.30 2.12 -8.38
CA GLN A 95 7.66 2.66 -9.60
C GLN A 95 7.63 4.20 -9.62
N LEU A 96 7.56 4.83 -8.45
CA LEU A 96 7.46 6.28 -8.32
C LEU A 96 8.80 7.02 -8.26
N ARG A 97 9.93 6.31 -8.20
CA ARG A 97 11.29 6.92 -8.11
C ARG A 97 11.63 7.82 -9.30
N SER A 98 11.07 7.55 -10.46
CA SER A 98 11.30 8.33 -11.68
C SER A 98 10.41 9.55 -11.82
N ALA A 99 9.56 9.86 -10.82
CA ALA A 99 8.71 11.03 -10.88
C ALA A 99 9.54 12.32 -10.76
N GLU A 100 9.38 13.21 -11.73
CA GLU A 100 10.14 14.47 -11.82
C GLU A 100 9.42 15.68 -11.17
N THR A 101 8.14 15.52 -10.84
CA THR A 101 7.30 16.56 -10.23
C THR A 101 6.37 15.98 -9.18
N LEU A 102 5.92 16.81 -8.24
CA LEU A 102 4.91 16.40 -7.25
C LEU A 102 3.60 15.96 -7.93
N ASP A 103 3.17 16.65 -9.01
CA ASP A 103 1.97 16.28 -9.78
C ASP A 103 2.11 14.87 -10.34
N ALA A 104 3.23 14.59 -11.00
CA ALA A 104 3.51 13.27 -11.56
C ALA A 104 3.56 12.18 -10.47
N LEU A 105 4.22 12.46 -9.34
CA LEU A 105 4.30 11.56 -8.19
C LEU A 105 2.91 11.20 -7.66
N VAL A 106 2.07 12.20 -7.40
CA VAL A 106 0.75 12.00 -6.81
C VAL A 106 -0.20 11.31 -7.78
N VAL A 107 -0.25 11.76 -9.04
CA VAL A 107 -1.11 11.16 -10.06
C VAL A 107 -0.74 9.70 -10.33
N SER A 108 0.56 9.45 -10.54
CA SER A 108 1.03 8.07 -10.79
C SER A 108 0.86 7.19 -9.55
N GLY A 109 1.05 7.75 -8.34
CA GLY A 109 0.85 7.06 -7.08
C GLY A 109 -0.60 6.60 -6.87
N VAL A 110 -1.56 7.49 -7.08
CA VAL A 110 -3.00 7.16 -6.99
C VAL A 110 -3.37 6.10 -8.02
N HIS A 111 -2.97 6.29 -9.28
CA HIS A 111 -3.26 5.34 -10.36
C HIS A 111 -2.65 3.96 -10.09
N ALA A 112 -1.34 3.88 -9.83
CA ALA A 112 -0.65 2.61 -9.62
C ALA A 112 -1.15 1.89 -8.36
N ALA A 113 -1.42 2.60 -7.26
CA ALA A 113 -1.97 1.99 -6.05
C ALA A 113 -3.37 1.41 -6.28
N ALA A 114 -4.23 2.11 -7.04
CA ALA A 114 -5.55 1.59 -7.43
C ALA A 114 -5.43 0.34 -8.31
N THR A 115 -4.55 0.36 -9.31
CA THR A 115 -4.31 -0.78 -10.20
C THR A 115 -3.79 -1.99 -9.40
N LEU A 116 -2.79 -1.82 -8.54
CA LEU A 116 -2.28 -2.90 -7.67
C LEU A 116 -3.36 -3.46 -6.73
N SER A 117 -4.28 -2.62 -6.27
CA SER A 117 -5.42 -3.05 -5.46
C SER A 117 -6.43 -3.86 -6.27
N ALA A 118 -6.74 -3.41 -7.49
CA ALA A 118 -7.66 -4.11 -8.40
C ALA A 118 -7.09 -5.46 -8.89
N GLU A 119 -5.78 -5.55 -9.07
CA GLU A 119 -5.08 -6.77 -9.47
C GLU A 119 -4.82 -7.76 -8.32
N SER A 120 -5.15 -7.40 -7.08
CA SER A 120 -4.96 -8.28 -5.92
C SER A 120 -6.07 -9.33 -5.80
N PRO A 121 -5.83 -10.63 -6.11
CA PRO A 121 -6.87 -11.65 -6.02
C PRO A 121 -7.47 -11.78 -4.61
N ALA A 122 -6.62 -11.67 -3.58
CA ALA A 122 -7.06 -11.75 -2.19
C ALA A 122 -7.97 -10.58 -1.80
N LEU A 123 -7.63 -9.35 -2.22
CA LEU A 123 -8.45 -8.19 -1.93
C LEU A 123 -9.78 -8.27 -2.69
N GLN A 124 -9.76 -8.61 -3.97
CA GLN A 124 -10.98 -8.76 -4.77
C GLN A 124 -11.89 -9.85 -4.19
N TYR A 125 -11.35 -11.01 -3.83
CA TYR A 125 -12.15 -12.05 -3.20
C TYR A 125 -12.83 -11.55 -1.90
N LEU A 126 -12.10 -10.83 -1.06
CA LEU A 126 -12.66 -10.28 0.19
C LEU A 126 -13.76 -9.25 -0.06
N LEU A 127 -13.58 -8.37 -1.04
CA LEU A 127 -14.58 -7.35 -1.37
C LEU A 127 -15.86 -7.97 -1.95
N ASP A 128 -15.71 -8.97 -2.82
CA ASP A 128 -16.84 -9.58 -3.52
C ASP A 128 -17.59 -10.62 -2.68
N HIS A 129 -16.87 -11.38 -1.84
CA HIS A 129 -17.44 -12.56 -1.18
C HIS A 129 -17.45 -12.49 0.35
N GLU A 130 -16.51 -11.77 0.95
CA GLU A 130 -16.37 -11.68 2.40
C GLU A 130 -16.24 -10.21 2.88
N PRO A 131 -17.14 -9.27 2.49
CA PRO A 131 -17.03 -7.86 2.84
C PRO A 131 -17.04 -7.63 4.37
N HIS A 132 -17.69 -8.50 5.13
CA HIS A 132 -17.71 -8.48 6.59
C HIS A 132 -16.32 -8.78 7.20
N VAL A 133 -15.46 -9.51 6.49
CA VAL A 133 -14.05 -9.74 6.89
C VAL A 133 -13.19 -8.54 6.52
N ALA A 134 -13.47 -7.90 5.38
CA ALA A 134 -12.75 -6.72 4.91
C ALA A 134 -13.07 -5.45 5.74
N ALA A 135 -14.33 -5.24 6.11
CA ALA A 135 -14.80 -4.03 6.80
C ALA A 135 -14.04 -3.69 8.11
N PRO A 136 -13.69 -4.62 9.02
CA PRO A 136 -12.89 -4.30 10.20
C PRO A 136 -11.49 -3.74 9.89
N HIS A 137 -10.97 -3.96 8.67
CA HIS A 137 -9.70 -3.40 8.23
C HIS A 137 -9.78 -1.89 7.92
N LEU A 138 -10.99 -1.34 7.79
CA LEU A 138 -11.26 0.10 7.72
C LEU A 138 -11.38 0.76 9.09
N SER A 139 -11.28 0.00 10.20
CA SER A 139 -11.27 0.57 11.54
C SER A 139 -10.13 1.57 11.71
N PHE A 140 -10.33 2.63 12.50
CA PHE A 140 -9.36 3.71 12.72
C PHE A 140 -7.94 3.20 12.98
N HIS A 141 -7.79 2.21 13.86
CA HIS A 141 -6.48 1.69 14.24
C HIS A 141 -5.76 1.00 13.06
N ARG A 142 -6.47 0.24 12.24
CA ARG A 142 -5.84 -0.48 11.10
C ARG A 142 -5.55 0.43 9.93
N LEU A 143 -6.44 1.40 9.68
CA LEU A 143 -6.20 2.46 8.70
C LEU A 143 -4.98 3.28 9.11
N GLU A 144 -4.81 3.60 10.40
CA GLU A 144 -3.64 4.32 10.89
C GLU A 144 -2.32 3.57 10.64
N VAL A 145 -2.32 2.24 10.83
CA VAL A 145 -1.14 1.40 10.50
C VAL A 145 -0.82 1.46 9.00
N LEU A 146 -1.83 1.37 8.14
CA LEU A 146 -1.66 1.52 6.68
C LEU A 146 -1.06 2.89 6.34
N LEU A 147 -1.65 3.97 6.87
CA LEU A 147 -1.21 5.34 6.61
C LEU A 147 0.21 5.58 7.13
N ALA A 148 0.54 5.08 8.32
CA ALA A 148 1.89 5.17 8.87
C ALA A 148 2.91 4.44 7.99
N THR A 149 2.57 3.26 7.48
CA THR A 149 3.44 2.49 6.57
C THR A 149 3.59 3.22 5.23
N ALA A 150 2.50 3.76 4.68
CA ALA A 150 2.55 4.55 3.45
C ALA A 150 3.43 5.80 3.62
N ARG A 151 3.31 6.54 4.72
CA ARG A 151 4.19 7.68 5.03
C ARG A 151 5.65 7.24 5.13
N ALA A 152 5.95 6.17 5.85
CA ALA A 152 7.32 5.70 6.01
C ALA A 152 8.01 5.37 4.67
N VAL A 153 7.26 4.79 3.72
CA VAL A 153 7.80 4.36 2.42
C VAL A 153 7.77 5.47 1.36
N LEU A 154 6.66 6.22 1.27
CA LEU A 154 6.43 7.13 0.14
C LEU A 154 6.74 8.60 0.43
N SER A 155 6.66 9.05 1.71
CA SER A 155 6.98 10.46 2.02
C SER A 155 8.42 10.86 1.67
N PRO A 156 9.45 9.99 1.77
CA PRO A 156 10.79 10.34 1.30
C PRO A 156 10.84 10.76 -0.18
N LEU A 157 9.98 10.18 -1.04
CA LEU A 157 9.88 10.56 -2.45
C LEU A 157 9.21 11.93 -2.62
N ALA A 158 8.17 12.23 -1.85
CA ALA A 158 7.47 13.51 -1.90
C ALA A 158 8.33 14.66 -1.34
N ARG A 159 9.22 14.40 -0.38
CA ARG A 159 10.14 15.39 0.24
C ARG A 159 11.15 15.98 -0.73
N GLN A 160 11.29 15.41 -1.92
CA GLN A 160 12.11 16.01 -2.99
C GLN A 160 11.46 17.26 -3.60
N PHE A 161 10.15 17.44 -3.40
CA PHE A 161 9.35 18.51 -4.03
C PHE A 161 8.73 19.48 -3.03
N VAL A 162 8.52 19.04 -1.77
CA VAL A 162 7.84 19.81 -0.72
C VAL A 162 8.47 19.55 0.64
N ASP A 163 8.13 20.40 1.62
CA ASP A 163 8.57 20.21 3.02
C ASP A 163 8.03 18.89 3.63
N PRO A 164 8.66 18.38 4.70
CA PRO A 164 8.32 17.10 5.29
C PRO A 164 6.85 16.97 5.75
N VAL A 165 6.27 18.03 6.32
CA VAL A 165 4.88 18.00 6.81
C VAL A 165 3.91 17.90 5.64
N THR A 166 4.16 18.69 4.60
CA THR A 166 3.39 18.66 3.36
C THR A 166 3.52 17.31 2.65
N ALA A 167 4.74 16.72 2.61
CA ALA A 167 4.97 15.40 2.03
C ALA A 167 4.15 14.31 2.72
N ASP A 168 4.16 14.28 4.05
CA ASP A 168 3.37 13.32 4.84
C ASP A 168 1.87 13.48 4.58
N ARG A 169 1.39 14.72 4.51
CA ARG A 169 -0.02 15.03 4.23
C ARG A 169 -0.45 14.60 2.83
N VAL A 170 0.39 14.83 1.82
CA VAL A 170 0.12 14.43 0.43
C VAL A 170 -0.01 12.92 0.32
N VAL A 171 0.93 12.17 0.91
CA VAL A 171 0.91 10.70 0.92
C VAL A 171 -0.33 10.18 1.65
N GLU A 172 -0.66 10.76 2.79
CA GLU A 172 -1.85 10.37 3.55
C GLU A 172 -3.14 10.62 2.77
N LEU A 173 -3.29 11.79 2.13
CA LEU A 173 -4.45 12.09 1.30
C LEU A 173 -4.56 11.14 0.11
N GLY A 174 -3.45 10.85 -0.56
CA GLY A 174 -3.40 9.88 -1.65
C GLY A 174 -3.84 8.49 -1.21
N ALA A 175 -3.31 8.00 -0.09
CA ALA A 175 -3.71 6.70 0.46
C ALA A 175 -5.19 6.67 0.85
N ARG A 176 -5.73 7.73 1.46
CA ARG A 176 -7.17 7.84 1.79
C ARG A 176 -8.05 7.83 0.54
N VAL A 177 -7.67 8.52 -0.52
CA VAL A 177 -8.38 8.51 -1.80
C VAL A 177 -8.45 7.09 -2.36
N VAL A 178 -7.30 6.40 -2.45
CA VAL A 178 -7.25 5.01 -2.95
C VAL A 178 -8.11 4.08 -2.09
N VAL A 179 -7.94 4.11 -0.77
CA VAL A 179 -8.74 3.27 0.16
C VAL A 179 -10.24 3.55 0.00
N THR A 180 -10.63 4.83 -0.08
CA THR A 180 -12.05 5.19 -0.23
C THR A 180 -12.65 4.56 -1.47
N TYR A 181 -12.05 4.74 -2.64
CA TYR A 181 -12.61 4.22 -3.90
C TYR A 181 -12.42 2.70 -4.07
N THR A 182 -11.46 2.08 -3.35
CA THR A 182 -11.31 0.62 -3.33
C THR A 182 -12.42 -0.06 -2.51
N PHE A 183 -12.77 0.49 -1.34
CA PHE A 183 -13.75 -0.12 -0.44
C PHE A 183 -15.18 0.44 -0.60
N LEU A 184 -15.31 1.63 -1.16
CA LEU A 184 -16.58 2.31 -1.44
C LEU A 184 -16.58 2.78 -2.90
N PRO A 185 -16.67 1.85 -3.86
CA PRO A 185 -16.57 2.16 -5.28
C PRO A 185 -17.72 3.08 -5.72
N ASP A 186 -17.39 4.09 -6.53
CA ASP A 186 -18.34 4.95 -7.22
C ASP A 186 -18.35 4.55 -8.70
N PRO A 187 -19.51 4.18 -9.30
CA PRO A 187 -19.58 3.76 -10.69
C PRO A 187 -19.04 4.80 -11.71
N GLY A 188 -18.98 6.08 -11.32
CA GLY A 188 -18.44 7.16 -12.15
C GLY A 188 -16.95 7.42 -11.98
N ILE A 189 -16.26 6.70 -11.08
CA ILE A 189 -14.86 6.95 -10.71
C ILE A 189 -14.06 5.65 -10.75
N ASP A 190 -13.34 5.43 -11.84
CA ASP A 190 -12.37 4.37 -11.97
C ASP A 190 -10.95 4.94 -11.85
N LEU A 191 -10.26 4.67 -10.74
CA LEU A 191 -8.88 5.11 -10.52
C LEU A 191 -7.86 4.27 -11.31
N CYS A 192 -8.26 3.14 -11.89
CA CYS A 192 -7.43 2.38 -12.82
C CYS A 192 -7.39 3.04 -14.20
N ASP A 193 -8.36 3.93 -14.52
CA ASP A 193 -8.23 4.84 -15.65
C ASP A 193 -7.34 6.04 -15.27
N ARG A 194 -6.21 6.20 -15.99
CA ARG A 194 -5.22 7.24 -15.70
C ARG A 194 -5.78 8.66 -15.75
N ALA A 195 -6.72 8.95 -16.68
CA ALA A 195 -7.32 10.27 -16.80
C ALA A 195 -8.21 10.58 -15.59
N THR A 196 -8.97 9.60 -15.15
CA THR A 196 -9.78 9.69 -13.92
C THR A 196 -8.93 9.83 -12.68
N ALA A 197 -7.86 9.02 -12.52
CA ALA A 197 -6.91 9.15 -11.42
C ALA A 197 -6.29 10.55 -11.39
N GLN A 198 -5.87 11.09 -12.53
CA GLN A 198 -5.34 12.45 -12.64
C GLN A 198 -6.36 13.52 -12.21
N ARG A 199 -7.60 13.43 -12.68
CA ARG A 199 -8.67 14.36 -12.30
C ARG A 199 -8.94 14.35 -10.80
N ILE A 200 -9.05 13.16 -10.21
CA ILE A 200 -9.32 12.98 -8.78
C ILE A 200 -8.11 13.46 -7.94
N ALA A 201 -6.89 13.05 -8.30
CA ALA A 201 -5.67 13.46 -7.60
C ALA A 201 -5.50 14.98 -7.59
N ARG A 202 -5.68 15.64 -8.74
CA ARG A 202 -5.60 17.11 -8.83
C ARG A 202 -6.66 17.79 -7.98
N ARG A 203 -7.91 17.40 -8.12
CA ARG A 203 -9.05 18.04 -7.43
C ARG A 203 -8.99 17.87 -5.92
N HIS A 204 -8.63 16.68 -5.42
CA HIS A 204 -8.75 16.34 -4.01
C HIS A 204 -7.44 16.45 -3.22
N ILE A 205 -6.29 16.48 -3.90
CA ILE A 205 -4.99 16.51 -3.24
C ILE A 205 -4.21 17.78 -3.63
N LEU A 206 -3.93 17.98 -4.92
CA LEU A 206 -3.00 19.03 -5.36
C LEU A 206 -3.59 20.44 -5.30
N GLU A 207 -4.82 20.67 -5.75
CA GLU A 207 -5.48 21.98 -5.70
C GLU A 207 -5.72 22.49 -4.25
N PRO A 208 -6.19 21.65 -3.30
CA PRO A 208 -6.29 22.06 -1.90
C PRO A 208 -4.94 22.39 -1.28
N LEU A 209 -3.89 21.63 -1.66
CA LEU A 209 -2.53 21.87 -1.20
C LEU A 209 -1.99 23.21 -1.70
N ALA A 210 -2.11 23.51 -2.99
CA ALA A 210 -1.68 24.77 -3.59
C ALA A 210 -2.33 25.98 -2.89
N ARG A 211 -3.64 25.89 -2.64
CA ARG A 211 -4.38 26.95 -1.90
C ARG A 211 -3.88 27.14 -0.47
N SER A 212 -3.51 26.04 0.21
CA SER A 212 -2.95 26.11 1.57
C SER A 212 -1.57 26.78 1.60
N LEU A 213 -0.73 26.51 0.61
CA LEU A 213 0.61 27.09 0.49
C LEU A 213 0.54 28.60 0.15
N ASP A 214 -0.38 29.00 -0.72
CA ASP A 214 -0.58 30.41 -1.08
C ASP A 214 -1.11 31.24 0.10
N SER A 215 -1.99 30.68 0.92
CA SER A 215 -2.51 31.36 2.12
C SER A 215 -1.49 31.48 3.25
N SER A 216 -0.41 30.69 3.21
CA SER A 216 0.68 30.72 4.21
C SER A 216 1.81 31.71 3.84
N ARG A 217 1.76 32.35 2.65
CA ARG A 217 2.68 33.44 2.29
C ARG A 217 2.27 34.70 3.03
N PRO A 218 3.17 35.30 3.84
CA PRO A 218 2.86 36.58 4.48
C PRO A 218 2.62 37.63 3.39
N SER A 219 1.46 38.29 3.46
CA SER A 219 1.16 39.44 2.63
C SER A 219 2.26 40.51 2.84
N THR A 220 3.04 40.74 1.82
CA THR A 220 4.01 41.85 1.82
C THR A 220 3.20 43.15 1.95
N VAL A 221 3.14 43.70 3.15
CA VAL A 221 2.52 44.99 3.40
C VAL A 221 3.36 46.01 2.58
N PRO A 222 2.75 46.78 1.67
CA PRO A 222 3.47 47.85 1.02
C PRO A 222 3.88 48.87 2.09
N SER A 223 5.19 49.13 2.17
CA SER A 223 5.74 50.21 3.01
C SER A 223 5.10 51.51 2.55
N LEU A 224 4.24 52.09 3.40
CA LEU A 224 3.77 53.45 3.20
C LEU A 224 4.96 54.38 3.47
N ASP A 225 5.59 54.84 2.39
CA ASP A 225 6.51 55.98 2.43
C ASP A 225 5.78 57.17 3.04
N GLN A 226 6.22 57.60 4.20
CA GLN A 226 5.79 58.86 4.79
C GLN A 226 6.47 60.01 4.02
N PRO A 227 5.72 60.98 3.54
CA PRO A 227 6.32 62.19 3.01
C PRO A 227 6.87 63.05 4.17
N THR A 228 8.17 63.28 4.16
CA THR A 228 8.83 64.30 4.96
C THR A 228 8.42 65.66 4.45
N THR A 229 7.92 66.49 5.36
CA THR A 229 7.89 67.94 5.29
C THR A 229 8.80 68.49 6.36
#